data_024fc33271e30b36ed4f5b61d5beadb1
#
_entry.id   024fc33271e30b36ed4f5b61d5beadb1
#
_cell.length_a   1.000
_cell.length_b   1.000
_cell.length_c   1.000
_cell.angle_alpha   90.00
_cell.angle_beta   90.00
_cell.angle_gamma   90.00
#
_symmetry.space_group_name_H-M   'P 1'
#
loop_
_entity.id
_entity.type
_entity.pdbx_description
1 polymer ?
#
loop_
_entity_poly.entity_id
_entity_poly.type
_entity_poly.pdbx_seq_one_letter_code
_entity_poly.pdbx_strand_id
1 'polypeptide(L)'
;LRVGQVVYASISTTIKENGKKKRLNQRKDLYMLKDSYGKITFVDYLGNEYKTSLTGIKIINSLTQKMKETELNELLDSYEKEQKEAERLKYLEDSKKLGFNFTDLEPDEKLRRTIEASIKNIWMVGPAGCGKSTMARNVAESMELPYLCISCGIGTSATEFIGYKYPTRETTRFSEYYAKPSIILIDEITALDPAVAQILNAALANDEIETTTGLVHRHPKCIIIATSNTFGFGCDRQYVANNQLDASTIDRFIGGIVEVTYSAKYESQYDSEVVEYVNTLRQFTKEMNVRKVLSTRMIQAGHNLKYHHFMDWKKRLIINWSDNENKQLENWLADYYVKEKMKEQKSAKKK
;
A
#
# COMPACT_ATOMS: atom_id res chain seq x y z
N LEU A 1 -30.09 26.62 -15.87
CA LEU A 1 -30.47 25.61 -14.89
C LEU A 1 -29.41 25.55 -13.80
N ARG A 2 -29.78 25.66 -12.53
CA ARG A 2 -28.86 25.55 -11.39
C ARG A 2 -29.13 24.25 -10.65
N VAL A 3 -28.10 23.65 -10.07
CA VAL A 3 -28.22 22.45 -9.21
C VAL A 3 -29.20 22.75 -8.07
N GLY A 4 -30.10 21.83 -7.77
CA GLY A 4 -31.16 22.01 -6.78
C GLY A 4 -32.41 22.74 -7.31
N GLN A 5 -32.46 23.10 -8.57
CA GLN A 5 -33.66 23.73 -9.17
C GLN A 5 -34.74 22.67 -9.42
N VAL A 6 -35.96 22.95 -8.97
CA VAL A 6 -37.13 22.13 -9.30
C VAL A 6 -37.58 22.45 -10.71
N VAL A 7 -37.70 21.47 -11.54
CA VAL A 7 -38.16 21.56 -12.90
C VAL A 7 -39.46 20.76 -13.09
N TYR A 8 -40.40 21.32 -13.80
CA TYR A 8 -41.61 20.65 -14.19
C TYR A 8 -41.41 20.02 -15.56
N ALA A 9 -41.40 18.69 -15.61
CA ALA A 9 -41.16 18.00 -16.87
C ALA A 9 -42.35 17.09 -17.24
N SER A 10 -42.66 17.05 -18.54
CA SER A 10 -43.57 16.06 -19.09
C SER A 10 -42.77 14.81 -19.46
N ILE A 11 -42.99 13.72 -18.71
CA ILE A 11 -42.28 12.47 -18.91
C ILE A 11 -43.15 11.53 -19.73
N SER A 12 -42.56 11.01 -20.80
CA SER A 12 -43.17 9.96 -21.62
C SER A 12 -42.67 8.59 -21.17
N THR A 13 -43.47 7.88 -20.43
CA THR A 13 -43.19 6.47 -20.07
C THR A 13 -43.93 5.52 -20.99
N THR A 14 -43.28 4.48 -21.46
CA THR A 14 -43.92 3.42 -22.25
C THR A 14 -44.25 2.28 -21.33
N ILE A 15 -45.54 2.05 -21.08
CA ILE A 15 -46.04 0.87 -20.33
C ILE A 15 -46.53 -0.17 -21.29
N LYS A 16 -46.40 -1.47 -20.90
CA LYS A 16 -47.01 -2.57 -21.59
C LYS A 16 -48.36 -2.89 -20.90
N GLU A 17 -49.43 -2.61 -21.56
CA GLU A 17 -50.78 -2.95 -21.11
C GLU A 17 -51.38 -3.89 -22.14
N ASN A 18 -51.82 -5.06 -21.74
CA ASN A 18 -52.42 -6.10 -22.62
C ASN A 18 -51.55 -6.43 -23.87
N GLY A 19 -50.23 -6.51 -23.71
CA GLY A 19 -49.32 -6.85 -24.80
C GLY A 19 -49.01 -5.70 -25.77
N LYS A 20 -49.67 -4.55 -25.65
CA LYS A 20 -49.44 -3.34 -26.50
C LYS A 20 -48.66 -2.30 -25.71
N LYS A 21 -47.68 -1.70 -26.38
CA LYS A 21 -46.94 -0.58 -25.84
C LYS A 21 -47.81 0.71 -25.88
N LYS A 22 -48.16 1.23 -24.70
CA LYS A 22 -48.87 2.48 -24.55
C LYS A 22 -47.99 3.59 -24.01
N ARG A 23 -47.93 4.74 -24.66
CA ARG A 23 -47.17 5.88 -24.24
C ARG A 23 -48.00 6.71 -23.29
N LEU A 24 -47.59 6.84 -22.05
CA LEU A 24 -48.23 7.68 -21.04
C LEU A 24 -47.38 8.93 -20.85
N ASN A 25 -48.00 10.10 -21.05
CA ASN A 25 -47.38 11.37 -20.72
C ASN A 25 -47.85 11.77 -19.31
N GLN A 26 -46.97 11.69 -18.35
CA GLN A 26 -47.22 12.16 -17.00
C GLN A 26 -46.44 13.45 -16.74
N ARG A 27 -47.05 14.38 -16.05
CA ARG A 27 -46.40 15.60 -15.58
C ARG A 27 -45.92 15.32 -14.17
N LYS A 28 -44.62 15.52 -13.94
CA LYS A 28 -44.00 15.33 -12.62
C LYS A 28 -43.07 16.49 -12.31
N ASP A 29 -43.01 16.82 -11.03
CA ASP A 29 -42.00 17.73 -10.51
C ASP A 29 -40.72 16.91 -10.29
N LEU A 30 -39.63 17.40 -10.88
CA LEU A 30 -38.36 16.75 -10.86
C LEU A 30 -37.29 17.68 -10.30
N TYR A 31 -36.39 17.12 -9.50
CA TYR A 31 -35.22 17.81 -9.02
C TYR A 31 -34.04 17.53 -9.96
N MET A 32 -33.30 18.58 -10.30
CA MET A 32 -32.12 18.45 -11.13
C MET A 32 -30.89 18.25 -10.24
N LEU A 33 -30.26 17.10 -10.38
CA LEU A 33 -28.99 16.78 -9.74
C LEU A 33 -27.87 16.82 -10.78
N LYS A 34 -26.68 17.26 -10.36
CA LYS A 34 -25.48 17.26 -11.18
C LYS A 34 -24.39 16.56 -10.39
N ASP A 35 -23.86 15.49 -10.95
CA ASP A 35 -22.75 14.75 -10.33
C ASP A 35 -21.43 15.53 -10.43
N SER A 36 -20.37 15.01 -9.77
CA SER A 36 -19.03 15.58 -9.79
C SER A 36 -18.38 15.60 -11.18
N TYR A 37 -18.89 14.81 -12.12
CA TYR A 37 -18.44 14.73 -13.51
C TYR A 37 -19.26 15.61 -14.46
N GLY A 38 -20.23 16.36 -13.93
CA GLY A 38 -21.05 17.28 -14.72
C GLY A 38 -22.27 16.63 -15.38
N LYS A 39 -22.56 15.35 -15.15
CA LYS A 39 -23.73 14.65 -15.67
C LYS A 39 -24.97 15.12 -14.92
N ILE A 40 -26.01 15.46 -15.67
CA ILE A 40 -27.29 15.94 -15.14
C ILE A 40 -28.27 14.75 -15.09
N THR A 41 -28.83 14.53 -13.90
CA THR A 41 -29.87 13.53 -13.64
C THR A 41 -31.11 14.23 -13.06
N PHE A 42 -32.28 13.78 -13.42
CA PHE A 42 -33.54 14.29 -12.88
C PHE A 42 -34.18 13.23 -12.01
N VAL A 43 -34.52 13.56 -10.76
CA VAL A 43 -35.12 12.63 -9.80
C VAL A 43 -36.49 13.19 -9.32
N ASP A 44 -37.45 12.30 -9.02
CA ASP A 44 -38.67 12.70 -8.34
C ASP A 44 -38.45 12.69 -6.79
N TYR A 45 -39.50 13.12 -6.08
CA TYR A 45 -39.45 13.14 -4.58
C TYR A 45 -39.33 11.77 -3.92
N LEU A 46 -39.44 10.68 -4.70
CA LEU A 46 -39.23 9.30 -4.23
C LEU A 46 -37.85 8.77 -4.61
N GLY A 47 -36.98 9.61 -5.22
CA GLY A 47 -35.63 9.20 -5.64
C GLY A 47 -35.56 8.48 -6.99
N ASN A 48 -36.67 8.31 -7.72
CA ASN A 48 -36.64 7.64 -9.02
C ASN A 48 -35.97 8.52 -10.08
N GLU A 49 -35.01 7.96 -10.80
CA GLU A 49 -34.28 8.66 -11.86
C GLU A 49 -35.07 8.71 -13.18
N TYR A 50 -35.03 9.86 -13.83
CA TYR A 50 -35.67 10.09 -15.13
C TYR A 50 -34.69 10.64 -16.14
N LYS A 51 -34.64 10.01 -17.32
CA LYS A 51 -33.93 10.54 -18.49
C LYS A 51 -34.88 11.44 -19.26
N THR A 52 -34.67 12.76 -19.20
CA THR A 52 -35.47 13.72 -19.98
C THR A 52 -34.62 14.40 -21.03
N SER A 53 -35.20 14.67 -22.20
CA SER A 53 -34.58 15.58 -23.15
C SER A 53 -34.82 17.05 -22.71
N LEU A 54 -33.80 17.90 -22.86
CA LEU A 54 -33.85 19.31 -22.45
C LEU A 54 -34.98 20.13 -23.13
N THR A 55 -35.59 19.62 -24.21
CA THR A 55 -36.62 20.31 -25.01
C THR A 55 -38.01 20.32 -24.38
N GLY A 56 -38.26 19.53 -23.33
CA GLY A 56 -39.59 19.43 -22.68
C GLY A 56 -39.67 20.07 -21.30
N ILE A 57 -38.65 20.77 -20.84
CA ILE A 57 -38.53 21.25 -19.46
C ILE A 57 -39.06 22.67 -19.36
N LYS A 58 -40.09 22.91 -18.56
CA LYS A 58 -40.50 24.24 -18.12
C LYS A 58 -40.03 24.53 -16.72
N ILE A 59 -39.26 25.60 -16.56
CA ILE A 59 -38.82 26.07 -15.25
C ILE A 59 -40.01 26.76 -14.57
N ILE A 60 -40.38 26.27 -13.38
CA ILE A 60 -41.42 26.94 -12.59
C ILE A 60 -40.74 27.85 -11.58
N ASN A 61 -40.80 29.15 -11.85
CA ASN A 61 -40.23 30.19 -10.99
C ASN A 61 -41.06 30.47 -9.72
N SER A 62 -42.17 29.77 -9.50
CA SER A 62 -43.12 30.10 -8.43
C SER A 62 -43.71 28.87 -7.74
N LEU A 63 -42.88 27.96 -7.27
CA LEU A 63 -43.33 27.04 -6.26
C LEU A 63 -43.08 27.66 -4.89
N THR A 64 -44.16 28.25 -4.36
CA THR A 64 -44.28 28.77 -2.99
C THR A 64 -44.27 27.67 -1.90
N GLN A 65 -44.02 26.44 -2.21
CA GLN A 65 -43.62 25.45 -1.25
C GLN A 65 -42.09 25.36 -1.20
N LYS A 66 -41.53 26.22 -0.41
CA LYS A 66 -40.18 26.05 0.10
C LYS A 66 -40.10 24.70 0.82
N MET A 67 -39.65 23.64 0.14
CA MET A 67 -38.89 22.67 0.86
C MET A 67 -37.78 23.46 1.58
N LYS A 68 -37.74 23.39 2.89
CA LYS A 68 -36.70 24.04 3.66
C LYS A 68 -35.38 23.56 3.09
N GLU A 69 -34.45 24.46 2.92
CA GLU A 69 -33.11 24.17 2.41
C GLU A 69 -32.46 23.02 3.14
N THR A 70 -32.85 22.80 4.41
CA THR A 70 -32.52 21.64 5.25
C THR A 70 -33.06 20.31 4.71
N GLU A 71 -34.30 20.23 4.25
CA GLU A 71 -34.90 18.98 3.72
C GLU A 71 -34.28 18.57 2.36
N LEU A 72 -33.89 19.57 1.55
CA LEU A 72 -33.20 19.35 0.29
C LEU A 72 -31.76 18.83 0.55
N ASN A 73 -31.07 19.41 1.52
CA ASN A 73 -29.71 18.98 1.89
C ASN A 73 -29.73 17.57 2.50
N GLU A 74 -30.70 17.25 3.36
CA GLU A 74 -30.89 15.91 3.91
C GLU A 74 -31.17 14.84 2.81
N LEU A 75 -31.94 15.22 1.78
CA LEU A 75 -32.22 14.36 0.63
C LEU A 75 -30.98 14.18 -0.26
N LEU A 76 -30.19 15.22 -0.45
CA LEU A 76 -28.92 15.15 -1.20
C LEU A 76 -27.90 14.32 -0.45
N ASP A 77 -27.77 14.50 0.86
CA ASP A 77 -26.87 13.73 1.71
C ASP A 77 -27.27 12.24 1.76
N SER A 78 -28.57 11.94 1.80
CA SER A 78 -29.06 10.55 1.75
C SER A 78 -28.78 9.91 0.39
N TYR A 79 -28.98 10.62 -0.70
CA TYR A 79 -28.70 10.14 -2.06
C TYR A 79 -27.20 9.91 -2.29
N GLU A 80 -26.34 10.83 -1.85
CA GLU A 80 -24.89 10.63 -1.91
C GLU A 80 -24.42 9.45 -1.07
N LYS A 81 -25.07 9.24 0.09
CA LYS A 81 -24.79 8.10 0.96
C LYS A 81 -25.20 6.79 0.30
N GLU A 82 -26.37 6.73 -0.32
CA GLU A 82 -26.85 5.54 -1.05
C GLU A 82 -25.98 5.22 -2.27
N GLN A 83 -25.52 6.25 -3.02
CA GLN A 83 -24.62 6.05 -4.15
C GLN A 83 -23.25 5.50 -3.69
N LYS A 84 -22.70 6.08 -2.64
CA LYS A 84 -21.44 5.57 -2.04
C LYS A 84 -21.59 4.14 -1.50
N GLU A 85 -22.74 3.81 -0.94
CA GLU A 85 -23.03 2.47 -0.43
C GLU A 85 -23.27 1.45 -1.57
N ALA A 86 -23.92 1.86 -2.64
CA ALA A 86 -24.11 1.03 -3.85
C ALA A 86 -22.76 0.78 -4.56
N GLU A 87 -21.89 1.78 -4.68
CA GLU A 87 -20.53 1.61 -5.20
C GLU A 87 -19.70 0.69 -4.29
N ARG A 88 -19.81 0.84 -2.99
CA ARG A 88 -19.16 -0.02 -2.00
C ARG A 88 -19.66 -1.46 -2.07
N LEU A 89 -20.97 -1.67 -2.20
CA LEU A 89 -21.56 -3.01 -2.34
C LEU A 89 -21.14 -3.67 -3.66
N LYS A 90 -21.13 -2.93 -4.76
CA LYS A 90 -20.63 -3.41 -6.05
C LYS A 90 -19.14 -3.78 -5.97
N TYR A 91 -18.32 -2.95 -5.33
CA TYR A 91 -16.92 -3.25 -5.08
C TYR A 91 -16.76 -4.51 -4.21
N LEU A 92 -17.58 -4.68 -3.17
CA LEU A 92 -17.57 -5.86 -2.31
C LEU A 92 -18.06 -7.12 -3.05
N GLU A 93 -19.03 -7.01 -3.96
CA GLU A 93 -19.48 -8.14 -4.81
C GLU A 93 -18.40 -8.52 -5.83
N ASP A 94 -17.77 -7.54 -6.47
CA ASP A 94 -16.67 -7.76 -7.41
C ASP A 94 -15.43 -8.31 -6.69
N SER A 95 -15.14 -7.86 -5.48
CA SER A 95 -14.04 -8.39 -4.66
C SER A 95 -14.33 -9.80 -4.12
N LYS A 96 -15.59 -10.16 -3.83
CA LYS A 96 -15.97 -11.53 -3.49
C LYS A 96 -15.82 -12.51 -4.66
N LYS A 97 -16.04 -12.04 -5.90
CA LYS A 97 -15.79 -12.83 -7.12
C LYS A 97 -14.30 -12.96 -7.44
N LEU A 98 -13.48 -12.00 -7.00
CA LEU A 98 -12.02 -11.95 -7.15
C LEU A 98 -11.29 -12.34 -5.87
N GLY A 99 -11.95 -13.09 -4.96
CA GLY A 99 -11.37 -13.50 -3.70
C GLY A 99 -9.93 -14.00 -3.87
N PHE A 100 -8.95 -13.16 -3.49
CA PHE A 100 -7.55 -13.53 -3.44
C PHE A 100 -7.13 -13.73 -1.98
N ASN A 101 -6.30 -14.72 -1.77
CA ASN A 101 -5.67 -14.88 -0.48
C ASN A 101 -4.44 -13.95 -0.44
N PHE A 102 -4.45 -12.97 0.46
CA PHE A 102 -3.36 -11.99 0.59
C PHE A 102 -1.99 -12.65 0.78
N THR A 103 -1.95 -13.84 1.41
CA THR A 103 -0.71 -14.59 1.63
C THR A 103 -0.08 -15.08 0.34
N ASP A 104 -0.85 -15.31 -0.71
CA ASP A 104 -0.41 -15.90 -1.98
C ASP A 104 0.11 -14.83 -2.96
N LEU A 105 -0.07 -13.55 -2.64
CA LEU A 105 0.39 -12.45 -3.47
C LEU A 105 1.91 -12.23 -3.33
N GLU A 106 2.53 -11.78 -4.42
CA GLU A 106 3.89 -11.25 -4.37
C GLU A 106 3.97 -9.99 -3.49
N PRO A 107 5.12 -9.72 -2.84
CA PRO A 107 5.23 -8.62 -1.89
C PRO A 107 4.90 -7.23 -2.45
N ASP A 108 5.23 -6.96 -3.72
CA ASP A 108 4.91 -5.71 -4.41
C ASP A 108 3.40 -5.56 -4.65
N GLU A 109 2.74 -6.66 -5.00
CA GLU A 109 1.28 -6.69 -5.15
C GLU A 109 0.58 -6.52 -3.80
N LYS A 110 1.10 -7.15 -2.72
CA LYS A 110 0.61 -6.93 -1.35
C LYS A 110 0.64 -5.44 -0.98
N LEU A 111 1.77 -4.78 -1.23
CA LEU A 111 1.92 -3.36 -0.95
C LEU A 111 0.91 -2.52 -1.76
N ARG A 112 0.80 -2.77 -3.04
CA ARG A 112 -0.13 -2.05 -3.92
C ARG A 112 -1.58 -2.24 -3.49
N ARG A 113 -2.02 -3.47 -3.20
CA ARG A 113 -3.38 -3.75 -2.72
C ARG A 113 -3.68 -3.11 -1.37
N THR A 114 -2.69 -3.04 -0.50
CA THR A 114 -2.84 -2.34 0.78
C THR A 114 -3.09 -0.85 0.57
N ILE A 115 -2.40 -0.23 -0.37
CA ILE A 115 -2.61 1.18 -0.74
C ILE A 115 -3.98 1.38 -1.40
N GLU A 116 -4.38 0.51 -2.33
CA GLU A 116 -5.70 0.52 -2.99
C GLU A 116 -6.84 0.39 -1.97
N ALA A 117 -6.62 -0.34 -0.88
CA ALA A 117 -7.55 -0.43 0.26
C ALA A 117 -7.61 0.87 1.11
N SER A 118 -6.97 1.96 0.65
CA SER A 118 -6.91 3.26 1.35
C SER A 118 -6.22 3.23 2.71
N ILE A 119 -5.34 2.25 2.94
CA ILE A 119 -4.52 2.19 4.14
C ILE A 119 -3.33 3.12 3.96
N LYS A 120 -3.26 4.16 4.80
CA LYS A 120 -2.25 5.22 4.68
C LYS A 120 -0.96 4.95 5.45
N ASN A 121 -1.02 4.13 6.50
CA ASN A 121 0.12 3.74 7.30
C ASN A 121 0.45 2.28 7.04
N ILE A 122 1.59 2.04 6.41
CA ILE A 122 1.99 0.70 5.99
C ILE A 122 3.32 0.35 6.64
N TRP A 123 3.45 -0.87 7.13
CA TRP A 123 4.69 -1.35 7.72
C TRP A 123 5.17 -2.61 7.04
N MET A 124 6.25 -2.49 6.27
CA MET A 124 6.89 -3.61 5.60
C MET A 124 7.92 -4.26 6.53
N VAL A 125 7.68 -5.51 6.90
CA VAL A 125 8.56 -6.30 7.75
C VAL A 125 9.17 -7.44 6.95
N GLY A 126 10.47 -7.64 7.06
CA GLY A 126 11.13 -8.75 6.39
C GLY A 126 12.65 -8.68 6.45
N PRO A 127 13.35 -9.72 6.02
CA PRO A 127 14.80 -9.83 6.19
C PRO A 127 15.55 -8.70 5.48
N ALA A 128 16.76 -8.43 5.95
CA ALA A 128 17.62 -7.43 5.32
C ALA A 128 17.89 -7.78 3.84
N GLY A 129 17.82 -6.76 2.97
CA GLY A 129 18.11 -6.92 1.54
C GLY A 129 17.08 -7.71 0.75
N CYS A 130 15.83 -7.84 1.22
CA CYS A 130 14.71 -8.40 0.44
C CYS A 130 14.02 -7.38 -0.48
N GLY A 131 14.50 -6.12 -0.53
CA GLY A 131 14.03 -5.13 -1.49
C GLY A 131 12.94 -4.19 -0.97
N LYS A 132 12.66 -4.11 0.34
CA LYS A 132 11.62 -3.24 0.92
C LYS A 132 11.64 -1.80 0.42
N SER A 133 12.78 -1.13 0.54
CA SER A 133 12.94 0.28 0.15
C SER A 133 12.85 0.49 -1.37
N THR A 134 13.33 -0.49 -2.16
CA THR A 134 13.19 -0.49 -3.63
C THR A 134 11.72 -0.65 -4.02
N MET A 135 11.00 -1.53 -3.36
CA MET A 135 9.58 -1.78 -3.58
C MET A 135 8.74 -0.53 -3.32
N ALA A 136 8.97 0.16 -2.20
CA ALA A 136 8.29 1.42 -1.89
C ALA A 136 8.54 2.49 -2.96
N ARG A 137 9.78 2.58 -3.48
CA ARG A 137 10.12 3.50 -4.57
C ARG A 137 9.40 3.13 -5.87
N ASN A 138 9.44 1.86 -6.27
CA ASN A 138 8.80 1.39 -7.50
C ASN A 138 7.27 1.63 -7.47
N VAL A 139 6.65 1.43 -6.31
CA VAL A 139 5.22 1.72 -6.13
C VAL A 139 4.96 3.21 -6.25
N ALA A 140 5.79 4.09 -5.65
CA ALA A 140 5.66 5.53 -5.80
C ALA A 140 5.78 5.97 -7.27
N GLU A 141 6.75 5.41 -8.01
CA GLU A 141 6.93 5.66 -9.44
C GLU A 141 5.71 5.19 -10.25
N SER A 142 5.19 4.00 -9.97
CA SER A 142 4.02 3.47 -10.67
C SER A 142 2.73 4.26 -10.42
N MET A 143 2.64 4.94 -9.28
CA MET A 143 1.52 5.81 -8.89
C MET A 143 1.75 7.28 -9.26
N GLU A 144 2.88 7.61 -9.87
CA GLU A 144 3.30 8.98 -10.19
C GLU A 144 3.31 9.92 -8.98
N LEU A 145 3.64 9.37 -7.79
CA LEU A 145 3.70 10.14 -6.56
C LEU A 145 5.15 10.52 -6.21
N PRO A 146 5.39 11.75 -5.72
CA PRO A 146 6.65 12.15 -5.15
C PRO A 146 7.08 11.20 -4.02
N TYR A 147 8.35 10.81 -4.01
CA TYR A 147 8.92 9.88 -3.06
C TYR A 147 9.97 10.53 -2.16
N LEU A 148 9.84 10.35 -0.87
CA LEU A 148 10.83 10.73 0.15
C LEU A 148 11.26 9.50 0.92
N CYS A 149 12.57 9.30 1.08
CA CYS A 149 13.12 8.27 1.96
C CYS A 149 13.87 8.96 3.11
N ILE A 150 13.51 8.59 4.34
CA ILE A 150 14.20 8.95 5.57
C ILE A 150 14.78 7.66 6.14
N SER A 151 16.10 7.54 6.09
CA SER A 151 16.81 6.39 6.67
C SER A 151 17.04 6.64 8.15
N CYS A 152 16.47 5.81 8.99
CA CYS A 152 16.51 5.95 10.43
C CYS A 152 17.70 5.21 11.04
N GLY A 153 18.24 5.78 12.11
CA GLY A 153 19.35 5.22 12.87
C GLY A 153 19.42 5.81 14.25
N ILE A 154 20.37 5.38 15.06
CA ILE A 154 20.58 5.86 16.44
C ILE A 154 20.80 7.39 16.50
N GLY A 155 21.36 7.99 15.43
CA GLY A 155 21.58 9.43 15.33
C GLY A 155 20.41 10.22 14.75
N THR A 156 19.33 9.58 14.34
CA THR A 156 18.15 10.26 13.78
C THR A 156 17.44 11.06 14.86
N SER A 157 17.39 12.36 14.65
CA SER A 157 16.87 13.30 15.63
C SER A 157 15.43 13.70 15.33
N ALA A 158 14.69 14.09 16.36
CA ALA A 158 13.35 14.65 16.23
C ALA A 158 13.28 15.82 15.25
N THR A 159 14.35 16.58 15.13
CA THR A 159 14.44 17.76 14.25
C THR A 159 14.35 17.44 12.76
N GLU A 160 14.63 16.20 12.36
CA GLU A 160 14.41 15.76 10.97
C GLU A 160 12.91 15.74 10.60
N PHE A 161 12.05 15.58 11.58
CA PHE A 161 10.60 15.56 11.41
C PHE A 161 9.93 16.89 11.70
N ILE A 162 10.31 17.55 12.80
CA ILE A 162 9.66 18.77 13.29
C ILE A 162 10.43 20.07 12.99
N GLY A 163 11.70 19.99 12.56
CA GLY A 163 12.55 21.13 12.22
C GLY A 163 13.34 21.72 13.40
N TYR A 164 14.15 22.72 13.10
CA TYR A 164 15.00 23.45 14.06
C TYR A 164 14.35 24.79 14.45
N LYS A 165 14.51 25.19 15.71
CA LYS A 165 14.06 26.52 16.18
C LYS A 165 15.10 27.62 15.91
N TYR A 166 16.37 27.28 15.81
CA TYR A 166 17.49 28.19 15.65
C TYR A 166 18.50 27.70 14.59
N PRO A 167 19.18 28.58 13.86
CA PRO A 167 19.00 30.04 13.87
C PRO A 167 17.75 30.53 13.14
N THR A 168 17.21 29.72 12.22
CA THR A 168 16.01 30.02 11.44
C THR A 168 15.01 28.87 11.58
N ARG A 169 13.73 29.21 11.60
CA ARG A 169 12.66 28.20 11.53
C ARG A 169 12.49 27.80 10.08
N GLU A 170 12.75 26.55 9.78
CA GLU A 170 12.63 26.01 8.42
C GLU A 170 11.71 24.80 8.41
N THR A 171 11.01 24.64 7.30
CA THR A 171 10.23 23.43 7.02
C THR A 171 11.16 22.25 6.81
N THR A 172 10.75 21.08 7.25
CA THR A 172 11.49 19.84 6.98
C THR A 172 11.01 19.20 5.69
N ARG A 173 11.87 18.40 5.06
CA ARG A 173 11.43 17.58 3.92
C ARG A 173 10.25 16.66 4.31
N PHE A 174 10.24 16.16 5.56
CA PHE A 174 9.12 15.37 6.06
C PHE A 174 7.81 16.17 6.01
N SER A 175 7.78 17.37 6.61
CA SER A 175 6.57 18.21 6.66
C SER A 175 6.11 18.66 5.27
N GLU A 176 7.02 18.95 4.36
CA GLU A 176 6.69 19.31 2.98
C GLU A 176 6.03 18.16 2.21
N TYR A 177 6.53 16.93 2.37
CA TYR A 177 5.96 15.75 1.71
C TYR A 177 4.69 15.29 2.40
N TYR A 178 4.58 15.50 3.70
CA TYR A 178 3.40 15.17 4.48
C TYR A 178 2.18 15.99 4.08
N ALA A 179 2.39 17.26 3.72
CA ALA A 179 1.34 18.19 3.29
C ALA A 179 0.92 18.06 1.81
N LYS A 180 1.50 17.15 1.03
CA LYS A 180 1.18 16.96 -0.40
C LYS A 180 0.97 15.49 -0.74
N PRO A 181 0.35 15.16 -1.92
CA PRO A 181 0.30 13.79 -2.41
C PRO A 181 1.71 13.23 -2.51
N SER A 182 2.01 12.15 -1.79
CA SER A 182 3.38 11.61 -1.71
C SER A 182 3.44 10.23 -1.09
N ILE A 183 4.56 9.55 -1.27
CA ILE A 183 4.96 8.40 -0.46
C ILE A 183 6.20 8.77 0.36
N ILE A 184 6.08 8.66 1.67
CA ILE A 184 7.18 8.86 2.61
C ILE A 184 7.60 7.49 3.13
N LEU A 185 8.84 7.09 2.85
CA LEU A 185 9.45 5.91 3.43
C LEU A 185 10.25 6.28 4.68
N ILE A 186 9.91 5.65 5.80
CA ILE A 186 10.67 5.67 7.05
C ILE A 186 11.43 4.34 7.11
N ASP A 187 12.65 4.34 6.60
CA ASP A 187 13.46 3.14 6.47
C ASP A 187 14.14 2.80 7.81
N GLU A 188 14.01 1.55 8.24
CA GLU A 188 14.53 1.03 9.52
C GLU A 188 13.93 1.72 10.78
N ILE A 189 12.59 1.85 10.83
CA ILE A 189 11.88 2.50 11.94
C ILE A 189 12.27 1.95 13.34
N THR A 190 12.64 0.67 13.43
CA THR A 190 13.09 0.03 14.67
C THR A 190 14.47 0.49 15.14
N ALA A 191 15.22 1.26 14.32
CA ALA A 191 16.48 1.87 14.71
C ALA A 191 16.28 3.26 15.35
N LEU A 192 15.06 3.83 15.30
CA LEU A 192 14.75 5.11 15.93
C LEU A 192 14.83 5.03 17.45
N ASP A 193 15.23 6.14 18.07
CA ASP A 193 15.04 6.34 19.49
C ASP A 193 13.52 6.36 19.81
N PRO A 194 13.05 5.69 20.87
CA PRO A 194 11.65 5.67 21.27
C PRO A 194 11.01 7.06 21.43
N ALA A 195 11.77 8.07 21.89
CA ALA A 195 11.28 9.44 22.00
C ALA A 195 11.01 10.09 20.63
N VAL A 196 11.81 9.76 19.61
CA VAL A 196 11.58 10.21 18.24
C VAL A 196 10.38 9.48 17.62
N ALA A 197 10.24 8.19 17.88
CA ALA A 197 9.09 7.41 17.44
C ALA A 197 7.75 7.95 17.96
N GLN A 198 7.72 8.50 19.20
CA GLN A 198 6.53 9.14 19.75
C GLN A 198 6.07 10.39 18.99
N ILE A 199 7.01 11.16 18.40
CA ILE A 199 6.67 12.31 17.56
C ILE A 199 5.95 11.86 16.30
N LEU A 200 6.39 10.75 15.70
CA LEU A 200 5.72 10.16 14.55
C LEU A 200 4.33 9.63 14.88
N ASN A 201 4.09 9.21 16.12
CA ASN A 201 2.77 8.71 16.53
C ASN A 201 1.66 9.76 16.34
N ALA A 202 1.92 11.04 16.56
CA ALA A 202 0.96 12.11 16.29
C ALA A 202 0.66 12.21 14.79
N ALA A 203 1.70 12.21 13.95
CA ALA A 203 1.57 12.25 12.50
C ALA A 203 0.84 11.02 11.93
N LEU A 204 1.01 9.85 12.54
CA LEU A 204 0.38 8.61 12.09
C LEU A 204 -1.09 8.48 12.54
N ALA A 205 -1.42 9.03 13.73
CA ALA A 205 -2.75 8.84 14.35
C ALA A 205 -3.74 9.94 13.99
N ASN A 206 -3.29 11.20 14.00
CA ASN A 206 -4.17 12.37 13.98
C ASN A 206 -4.17 13.07 12.61
N ASP A 207 -3.42 12.58 11.64
CA ASP A 207 -3.19 13.22 10.34
C ASP A 207 -2.68 14.68 10.48
N GLU A 208 -1.93 14.95 11.57
CA GLU A 208 -1.31 16.26 11.84
C GLU A 208 -0.01 16.13 12.62
N ILE A 209 0.89 17.08 12.45
CA ILE A 209 2.15 17.17 13.19
C ILE A 209 2.46 18.63 13.54
N GLU A 210 2.80 18.88 14.80
CA GLU A 210 3.31 20.17 15.23
C GLU A 210 4.78 20.30 14.87
N THR A 211 5.12 21.30 14.08
CA THR A 211 6.48 21.61 13.63
C THR A 211 6.96 22.94 14.20
N THR A 212 8.23 23.26 14.02
CA THR A 212 8.79 24.56 14.42
C THR A 212 8.20 25.74 13.65
N THR A 213 7.57 25.47 12.50
CA THR A 213 6.88 26.48 11.67
C THR A 213 5.38 26.50 11.87
N GLY A 214 4.83 25.63 12.72
CA GLY A 214 3.41 25.51 13.02
C GLY A 214 2.84 24.13 12.73
N LEU A 215 1.53 24.01 12.89
CA LEU A 215 0.78 22.77 12.67
C LEU A 215 0.72 22.46 11.16
N VAL A 216 1.06 21.24 10.79
CA VAL A 216 0.99 20.74 9.41
C VAL A 216 0.03 19.56 9.34
N HIS A 217 -0.98 19.67 8.48
CA HIS A 217 -1.95 18.61 8.24
C HIS A 217 -1.50 17.67 7.14
N ARG A 218 -1.79 16.39 7.32
CA ARG A 218 -1.49 15.34 6.35
C ARG A 218 -2.38 15.45 5.13
N HIS A 219 -1.78 15.43 3.96
CA HIS A 219 -2.56 15.33 2.74
C HIS A 219 -3.27 13.97 2.65
N PRO A 220 -4.56 13.89 2.21
CA PRO A 220 -5.31 12.64 2.12
C PRO A 220 -4.64 11.55 1.27
N LYS A 221 -3.84 11.93 0.28
CA LYS A 221 -3.04 11.03 -0.57
C LYS A 221 -1.57 10.91 -0.13
N CYS A 222 -1.23 11.32 1.08
CA CYS A 222 0.09 11.07 1.64
C CYS A 222 0.09 9.70 2.31
N ILE A 223 0.98 8.81 1.85
CA ILE A 223 1.14 7.45 2.36
C ILE A 223 2.46 7.38 3.10
N ILE A 224 2.44 6.88 4.32
CA ILE A 224 3.64 6.63 5.11
C ILE A 224 3.91 5.13 5.10
N ILE A 225 5.09 4.75 4.64
CA ILE A 225 5.57 3.38 4.63
C ILE A 225 6.75 3.29 5.59
N ALA A 226 6.63 2.48 6.63
CA ALA A 226 7.75 2.14 7.51
C ALA A 226 8.38 0.82 7.08
N THR A 227 9.67 0.63 7.31
CA THR A 227 10.33 -0.66 7.13
C THR A 227 11.06 -1.09 8.40
N SER A 228 11.17 -2.38 8.58
CA SER A 228 12.01 -2.99 9.61
C SER A 228 12.44 -4.39 9.23
N ASN A 229 13.42 -4.91 9.97
CA ASN A 229 13.86 -6.30 9.83
C ASN A 229 13.17 -7.23 10.83
N THR A 230 12.52 -6.68 11.85
CA THR A 230 11.79 -7.40 12.90
C THR A 230 10.41 -6.75 13.10
N PHE A 231 9.52 -7.45 13.81
CA PHE A 231 8.18 -6.94 14.16
C PHE A 231 8.18 -5.96 15.35
N GLY A 232 9.31 -5.31 15.63
CA GLY A 232 9.37 -4.28 16.68
C GLY A 232 9.37 -4.79 18.12
N PHE A 233 9.55 -6.09 18.34
CA PHE A 233 9.63 -6.68 19.68
C PHE A 233 11.02 -6.54 20.32
N GLY A 234 11.89 -5.73 19.74
CA GLY A 234 13.26 -5.51 20.16
C GLY A 234 14.28 -6.24 19.31
N CYS A 235 15.51 -6.28 19.81
CA CYS A 235 16.60 -6.98 19.15
C CYS A 235 16.39 -8.49 19.17
N ASP A 236 16.77 -9.12 18.08
CA ASP A 236 16.90 -10.57 18.00
C ASP A 236 18.37 -10.98 17.82
N ARG A 237 18.58 -12.29 17.69
CA ARG A 237 19.95 -12.83 17.54
C ARG A 237 20.65 -12.36 16.28
N GLN A 238 19.94 -11.92 15.26
CA GLN A 238 20.46 -11.54 13.96
C GLN A 238 20.49 -10.02 13.77
N TYR A 239 19.55 -9.33 14.40
CA TYR A 239 19.35 -7.88 14.29
C TYR A 239 19.44 -7.22 15.68
N VAL A 240 20.68 -7.06 16.17
CA VAL A 240 20.97 -6.59 17.54
C VAL A 240 20.76 -5.08 17.74
N ALA A 241 20.70 -4.29 16.65
CA ALA A 241 20.53 -2.85 16.70
C ALA A 241 19.08 -2.38 16.65
N ASN A 242 18.11 -3.29 16.75
CA ASN A 242 16.69 -2.95 16.72
C ASN A 242 16.18 -2.63 18.13
N ASN A 243 15.58 -1.46 18.27
CA ASN A 243 14.85 -1.07 19.47
C ASN A 243 13.48 -1.73 19.52
N GLN A 244 12.96 -1.89 20.73
CA GLN A 244 11.56 -2.25 20.91
C GLN A 244 10.69 -1.06 20.59
N LEU A 245 9.69 -1.26 19.72
CA LEU A 245 8.67 -0.25 19.47
C LEU A 245 7.57 -0.35 20.52
N ASP A 246 7.02 0.80 20.89
CA ASP A 246 5.85 0.85 21.77
C ASP A 246 4.63 0.23 21.06
N ALA A 247 3.79 -0.47 21.84
CA ALA A 247 2.55 -1.06 21.35
C ALA A 247 1.64 -0.03 20.67
N SER A 248 1.64 1.21 21.16
CA SER A 248 0.90 2.31 20.54
C SER A 248 1.41 2.64 19.14
N THR A 249 2.72 2.57 18.91
CA THR A 249 3.32 2.78 17.57
C THR A 249 2.95 1.66 16.62
N ILE A 250 3.02 0.41 17.09
CA ILE A 250 2.64 -0.78 16.29
C ILE A 250 1.16 -0.69 15.90
N ASP A 251 0.29 -0.27 16.82
CA ASP A 251 -1.15 -0.13 16.58
C ASP A 251 -1.49 0.81 15.42
N ARG A 252 -0.68 1.85 15.17
CA ARG A 252 -0.88 2.79 14.05
C ARG A 252 -0.70 2.15 12.67
N PHE A 253 -0.08 0.99 12.62
CA PHE A 253 0.13 0.23 11.39
C PHE A 253 -0.79 -0.99 11.25
N ILE A 254 -1.72 -1.21 12.19
CA ILE A 254 -2.67 -2.33 12.11
C ILE A 254 -3.46 -2.27 10.80
N GLY A 255 -3.56 -3.42 10.13
CA GLY A 255 -4.17 -3.52 8.79
C GLY A 255 -3.22 -3.17 7.64
N GLY A 256 -2.10 -2.47 7.90
CA GLY A 256 -1.09 -2.11 6.92
C GLY A 256 0.22 -2.90 7.04
N ILE A 257 0.26 -3.97 7.85
CA ILE A 257 1.48 -4.78 8.00
C ILE A 257 1.63 -5.70 6.79
N VAL A 258 2.74 -5.56 6.06
CA VAL A 258 3.08 -6.33 4.88
C VAL A 258 4.37 -7.10 5.14
N GLU A 259 4.27 -8.42 5.23
CA GLU A 259 5.45 -9.27 5.30
C GLU A 259 6.10 -9.37 3.92
N VAL A 260 7.41 -9.07 3.87
CA VAL A 260 8.22 -9.12 2.67
C VAL A 260 9.25 -10.23 2.81
N THR A 261 9.22 -11.15 1.87
CA THR A 261 10.20 -12.23 1.77
C THR A 261 11.07 -12.07 0.53
N TYR A 262 12.09 -12.91 0.39
CA TYR A 262 12.85 -12.96 -0.87
C TYR A 262 11.94 -13.47 -1.99
N SER A 263 11.84 -12.71 -3.08
CA SER A 263 11.01 -13.05 -4.23
C SER A 263 11.81 -13.91 -5.22
N ALA A 264 11.42 -15.17 -5.38
CA ALA A 264 12.02 -16.06 -6.37
C ALA A 264 11.86 -15.51 -7.79
N LYS A 265 10.74 -14.85 -8.09
CA LYS A 265 10.47 -14.16 -9.37
C LYS A 265 11.47 -13.04 -9.61
N TYR A 266 11.75 -12.21 -8.61
CA TYR A 266 12.74 -11.15 -8.74
C TYR A 266 14.17 -11.71 -8.85
N GLU A 267 14.49 -12.75 -8.10
CA GLU A 267 15.81 -13.37 -8.09
C GLU A 267 16.12 -14.15 -9.38
N SER A 268 15.09 -14.65 -10.09
CA SER A 268 15.26 -15.37 -11.35
C SER A 268 15.85 -14.55 -12.52
N GLN A 269 15.91 -13.23 -12.40
CA GLN A 269 16.58 -12.37 -13.38
C GLN A 269 18.10 -12.45 -13.36
N TYR A 270 18.67 -12.99 -12.27
CA TYR A 270 20.12 -13.16 -12.09
C TYR A 270 20.59 -14.51 -12.61
N ASP A 271 21.91 -14.71 -12.64
CA ASP A 271 22.52 -15.97 -13.07
C ASP A 271 22.01 -17.14 -12.24
N SER A 272 21.52 -18.19 -12.90
CA SER A 272 20.87 -19.33 -12.26
C SER A 272 21.78 -20.09 -11.30
N GLU A 273 23.09 -20.23 -11.63
CA GLU A 273 24.05 -20.90 -10.73
C GLU A 273 24.27 -20.10 -9.44
N VAL A 274 24.26 -18.76 -9.54
CA VAL A 274 24.39 -17.90 -8.38
C VAL A 274 23.15 -17.97 -7.49
N VAL A 275 21.96 -17.94 -8.11
CA VAL A 275 20.69 -18.07 -7.39
C VAL A 275 20.61 -19.41 -6.66
N GLU A 276 20.95 -20.50 -7.35
CA GLU A 276 20.97 -21.84 -6.78
C GLU A 276 21.97 -21.94 -5.60
N TYR A 277 23.18 -21.42 -5.78
CA TYR A 277 24.19 -21.42 -4.73
C TYR A 277 23.72 -20.65 -3.49
N VAL A 278 23.19 -19.45 -3.63
CA VAL A 278 22.70 -18.67 -2.49
C VAL A 278 21.48 -19.33 -1.82
N ASN A 279 20.59 -19.96 -2.60
CA ASN A 279 19.47 -20.73 -2.04
C ASN A 279 19.96 -21.97 -1.25
N THR A 280 20.99 -22.64 -1.74
CA THR A 280 21.66 -23.74 -1.01
C THR A 280 22.26 -23.24 0.30
N LEU A 281 22.90 -22.06 0.30
CA LEU A 281 23.40 -21.43 1.52
C LEU A 281 22.27 -21.05 2.49
N ARG A 282 21.13 -20.56 1.99
CA ARG A 282 19.93 -20.26 2.79
C ARG A 282 19.41 -21.52 3.49
N GLN A 283 19.38 -22.64 2.77
CA GLN A 283 18.97 -23.92 3.33
C GLN A 283 19.96 -24.38 4.41
N PHE A 284 21.26 -24.35 4.15
CA PHE A 284 22.29 -24.63 5.11
C PHE A 284 22.14 -23.79 6.39
N THR A 285 22.03 -22.48 6.28
CA THR A 285 21.93 -21.59 7.45
C THR A 285 20.68 -21.87 8.28
N LYS A 286 19.58 -22.25 7.62
CA LYS A 286 18.33 -22.62 8.28
C LYS A 286 18.46 -23.95 9.03
N GLU A 287 19.03 -24.99 8.39
CA GLU A 287 19.16 -26.31 8.97
C GLU A 287 20.21 -26.36 10.11
N MET A 288 21.31 -25.63 9.93
CA MET A 288 22.42 -25.61 10.90
C MET A 288 22.31 -24.48 11.92
N ASN A 289 21.21 -23.66 11.83
CA ASN A 289 20.98 -22.50 12.70
C ASN A 289 22.16 -21.49 12.71
N VAL A 290 22.79 -21.30 11.54
CA VAL A 290 23.91 -20.35 11.36
C VAL A 290 23.34 -18.94 11.13
N ARG A 291 23.91 -17.95 11.85
CA ARG A 291 23.43 -16.55 11.83
C ARG A 291 24.07 -15.74 10.70
N LYS A 292 23.62 -15.95 9.48
CA LYS A 292 24.09 -15.18 8.33
C LYS A 292 22.90 -14.65 7.53
N VAL A 293 22.98 -13.41 7.09
CA VAL A 293 21.99 -12.80 6.19
C VAL A 293 22.40 -13.11 4.76
N LEU A 294 21.58 -13.90 4.08
CA LEU A 294 21.80 -14.31 2.70
C LEU A 294 20.77 -13.60 1.80
N SER A 295 21.02 -12.32 1.58
CA SER A 295 20.08 -11.41 0.93
C SER A 295 20.15 -11.50 -0.60
N THR A 296 19.15 -10.93 -1.27
CA THR A 296 19.17 -10.70 -2.72
C THR A 296 20.37 -9.86 -3.17
N ARG A 297 20.90 -8.99 -2.28
CA ARG A 297 22.16 -8.25 -2.55
C ARG A 297 23.35 -9.21 -2.74
N MET A 298 23.36 -10.34 -2.03
CA MET A 298 24.39 -11.37 -2.20
C MET A 298 24.28 -12.05 -3.57
N ILE A 299 23.06 -12.32 -4.04
CA ILE A 299 22.82 -12.83 -5.40
C ILE A 299 23.31 -11.81 -6.43
N GLN A 300 22.95 -10.55 -6.27
CA GLN A 300 23.39 -9.46 -7.16
C GLN A 300 24.91 -9.34 -7.19
N ALA A 301 25.57 -9.39 -6.05
CA ALA A 301 27.03 -9.37 -5.96
C ALA A 301 27.66 -10.58 -6.66
N GLY A 302 27.13 -11.79 -6.42
CA GLY A 302 27.60 -13.02 -7.07
C GLY A 302 27.43 -13.00 -8.57
N HIS A 303 26.28 -12.50 -9.06
CA HIS A 303 26.02 -12.30 -10.48
C HIS A 303 27.06 -11.36 -11.13
N ASN A 304 27.33 -10.20 -10.50
CA ASN A 304 28.32 -9.26 -10.99
C ASN A 304 29.74 -9.85 -10.99
N LEU A 305 30.13 -10.54 -9.90
CA LEU A 305 31.43 -11.18 -9.81
C LEU A 305 31.61 -12.23 -10.94
N LYS A 306 30.60 -13.08 -11.14
CA LYS A 306 30.61 -14.08 -12.19
C LYS A 306 30.64 -13.47 -13.58
N TYR A 307 29.85 -12.43 -13.82
CA TYR A 307 29.82 -11.68 -15.08
C TYR A 307 31.20 -11.08 -15.43
N HIS A 308 31.93 -10.61 -14.43
CA HIS A 308 33.31 -10.12 -14.61
C HIS A 308 34.38 -11.19 -14.46
N HIS A 309 34.01 -12.49 -14.63
CA HIS A 309 34.94 -13.63 -14.70
C HIS A 309 35.76 -13.89 -13.43
N PHE A 310 35.25 -13.54 -12.25
CA PHE A 310 35.89 -13.92 -10.99
C PHE A 310 35.67 -15.41 -10.70
N MET A 311 36.71 -16.24 -10.90
CA MET A 311 36.61 -17.70 -10.71
C MET A 311 36.37 -18.11 -9.26
N ASP A 312 36.73 -17.26 -8.31
CA ASP A 312 36.59 -17.45 -6.87
C ASP A 312 35.33 -16.79 -6.27
N TRP A 313 34.34 -16.41 -7.11
CA TRP A 313 33.14 -15.68 -6.70
C TRP A 313 32.41 -16.33 -5.52
N LYS A 314 32.32 -17.68 -5.46
CA LYS A 314 31.70 -18.42 -4.34
C LYS A 314 32.41 -18.13 -3.04
N LYS A 315 33.75 -18.18 -3.03
CA LYS A 315 34.56 -17.88 -1.83
C LYS A 315 34.42 -16.43 -1.38
N ARG A 316 34.34 -15.49 -2.34
CA ARG A 316 34.16 -14.07 -2.02
C ARG A 316 32.82 -13.76 -1.35
N LEU A 317 31.76 -14.47 -1.69
CA LEU A 317 30.45 -14.30 -1.06
C LEU A 317 30.40 -14.73 0.41
N ILE A 318 31.27 -15.67 0.81
CA ILE A 318 31.33 -16.19 2.18
C ILE A 318 32.64 -15.83 2.90
N ILE A 319 33.37 -14.83 2.41
CA ILE A 319 34.70 -14.46 2.93
C ILE A 319 34.69 -14.01 4.39
N ASN A 320 33.55 -13.53 4.88
CA ASN A 320 33.36 -13.13 6.28
C ASN A 320 32.86 -14.26 7.20
N TRP A 321 32.88 -15.51 6.72
CA TRP A 321 32.52 -16.67 7.53
C TRP A 321 33.76 -17.14 8.30
N SER A 322 33.54 -17.63 9.50
CA SER A 322 34.61 -18.23 10.31
C SER A 322 35.04 -19.56 9.70
N ASP A 323 36.27 -20.01 10.06
CA ASP A 323 36.78 -21.30 9.64
C ASP A 323 35.89 -22.48 10.08
N ASN A 324 35.24 -22.35 11.24
CA ASN A 324 34.31 -23.36 11.73
C ASN A 324 33.02 -23.40 10.89
N GLU A 325 32.45 -22.21 10.52
CA GLU A 325 31.27 -22.11 9.64
C GLU A 325 31.60 -22.68 8.26
N ASN A 326 32.76 -22.37 7.71
CA ASN A 326 33.20 -22.90 6.41
C ASN A 326 33.35 -24.44 6.45
N LYS A 327 33.95 -25.00 7.49
CA LYS A 327 34.05 -26.47 7.65
C LYS A 327 32.66 -27.12 7.80
N GLN A 328 31.76 -26.50 8.56
CA GLN A 328 30.38 -26.97 8.65
C GLN A 328 29.67 -26.95 7.32
N LEU A 329 29.84 -25.89 6.53
CA LEU A 329 29.28 -25.77 5.18
C LEU A 329 29.83 -26.85 4.25
N GLU A 330 31.15 -27.10 4.24
CA GLU A 330 31.77 -28.13 3.40
C GLU A 330 31.22 -29.53 3.71
N ASN A 331 31.13 -29.89 4.99
CA ASN A 331 30.55 -31.15 5.42
C ASN A 331 29.08 -31.27 5.03
N TRP A 332 28.30 -30.22 5.27
CA TRP A 332 26.88 -30.19 4.93
C TRP A 332 26.65 -30.31 3.42
N LEU A 333 27.45 -29.61 2.61
CA LEU A 333 27.37 -29.67 1.14
C LEU A 333 27.69 -31.09 0.62
N ALA A 334 28.67 -31.76 1.19
CA ALA A 334 28.98 -33.14 0.83
C ALA A 334 27.76 -34.07 1.03
N ASP A 335 27.11 -33.98 2.19
CA ASP A 335 25.90 -34.76 2.48
C ASP A 335 24.69 -34.33 1.63
N TYR A 336 24.53 -33.04 1.36
CA TYR A 336 23.46 -32.48 0.55
C TYR A 336 23.49 -33.01 -0.89
N TYR A 337 24.65 -32.96 -1.54
CA TYR A 337 24.78 -33.46 -2.91
C TYR A 337 24.60 -34.96 -3.03
N VAL A 338 24.98 -35.72 -2.03
CA VAL A 338 24.70 -37.17 -1.98
C VAL A 338 23.19 -37.43 -1.93
N LYS A 339 22.47 -36.69 -1.06
CA LYS A 339 21.02 -36.84 -0.93
C LYS A 339 20.27 -36.41 -2.21
N GLU A 340 20.69 -35.34 -2.87
CA GLU A 340 20.09 -34.87 -4.12
C GLU A 340 20.29 -35.93 -5.25
N LYS A 341 21.47 -36.44 -5.44
CA LYS A 341 21.71 -37.50 -6.42
C LYS A 341 20.86 -38.76 -6.15
N MET A 342 20.65 -39.14 -4.87
CA MET A 342 19.77 -40.26 -4.54
C MET A 342 18.28 -39.97 -4.84
N LYS A 343 17.81 -38.71 -4.70
CA LYS A 343 16.45 -38.32 -5.07
C LYS A 343 16.26 -38.37 -6.59
N GLU A 344 17.20 -37.85 -7.36
CA GLU A 344 17.17 -37.90 -8.80
C GLU A 344 17.11 -39.33 -9.35
N GLN A 345 17.93 -40.23 -8.80
CA GLN A 345 17.91 -41.64 -9.18
C GLN A 345 16.60 -42.36 -8.80
N LYS A 346 15.96 -41.99 -7.69
CA LYS A 346 14.65 -42.52 -7.32
C LYS A 346 13.51 -41.98 -8.21
N SER A 347 13.59 -40.72 -8.63
CA SER A 347 12.61 -40.14 -9.55
C SER A 347 12.75 -40.67 -10.98
N ALA A 348 13.98 -40.92 -11.43
CA ALA A 348 14.25 -41.56 -12.73
C ALA A 348 13.79 -43.04 -12.80
N LYS A 349 13.77 -43.76 -11.66
CA LYS A 349 13.24 -45.15 -11.60
C LYS A 349 11.72 -45.23 -11.49
N LYS A 350 11.02 -44.09 -11.29
CA LYS A 350 9.53 -44.04 -11.22
C LYS A 350 8.88 -43.57 -12.53
N LYS A 351 9.68 -43.10 -13.48
CA LYS A 351 9.28 -42.83 -14.86
C LYS A 351 9.64 -44.05 -15.74
#